data_9d904590bedf5b2403941e00a1b3d9dd
#
_entry.id   9d904590bedf5b2403941e00a1b3d9dd
#
_cell.length_a   1.000
_cell.length_b   1.000
_cell.length_c   1.000
_cell.angle_alpha   90.00
_cell.angle_beta   90.00
_cell.angle_gamma   90.00
#
_symmetry.space_group_name_H-M   'P 1'
#
loop_
_entity.id
_entity.type
_entity.pdbx_description
1 polymer ?
#
loop_
_entity_poly.entity_id
_entity_poly.type
_entity_poly.pdbx_seq_one_letter_code
_entity_poly.pdbx_strand_id
1 'polypeptide(L)'
;MHPAWFHIENEAEIPSPALLFYRSRIEHNLKLMIEIAGGDPKRLRPHVKTHKCAEIIAWQVQLGITSFKASTIAEAEMCAASGATDVLLAMPCVGPNAHRLAELALKFPQTAFSSIADAEDSIRFLASAAQQHRVTLGVYLEIDCGMARTGKLFAMQHYDIDILFISSFGCFRLSIR
;
A
#
# COMPACT_ATOMS: atom_id res chain seq x y z
N MET A 1 -26.14 8.51 -25.48
CA MET A 1 -26.64 9.28 -24.32
C MET A 1 -25.72 8.95 -23.13
N HIS A 2 -25.10 9.96 -22.54
CA HIS A 2 -24.39 9.76 -21.29
C HIS A 2 -25.40 9.47 -20.18
N PRO A 3 -25.13 8.52 -19.27
CA PRO A 3 -26.00 8.27 -18.14
C PRO A 3 -26.22 9.55 -17.32
N ALA A 4 -27.43 9.78 -16.79
CA ALA A 4 -27.79 11.02 -16.06
C ALA A 4 -26.87 11.33 -14.87
N TRP A 5 -26.17 10.34 -14.31
CA TRP A 5 -25.26 10.52 -13.18
C TRP A 5 -23.90 11.14 -13.56
N PHE A 6 -23.59 11.34 -14.85
CA PHE A 6 -22.42 12.09 -15.34
C PHE A 6 -22.68 13.59 -15.48
N HIS A 7 -23.93 14.02 -15.31
CA HIS A 7 -24.26 15.43 -15.48
C HIS A 7 -23.63 16.27 -14.36
N ILE A 8 -22.96 17.34 -14.74
CA ILE A 8 -22.34 18.34 -13.86
C ILE A 8 -23.07 19.64 -14.08
N GLU A 9 -23.81 20.12 -13.07
CA GLU A 9 -24.65 21.31 -13.19
C GLU A 9 -23.86 22.60 -13.46
N ASN A 10 -22.64 22.70 -12.89
CA ASN A 10 -21.76 23.86 -12.99
C ASN A 10 -20.46 23.56 -13.75
N GLU A 11 -20.52 22.76 -14.81
CA GLU A 11 -19.34 22.34 -15.59
C GLU A 11 -18.48 23.53 -16.05
N ALA A 12 -19.12 24.67 -16.44
CA ALA A 12 -18.43 25.86 -16.89
C ALA A 12 -17.60 26.58 -15.80
N GLU A 13 -17.83 26.28 -14.52
CA GLU A 13 -17.14 26.87 -13.39
C GLU A 13 -15.94 25.99 -12.92
N ILE A 14 -15.82 24.79 -13.45
CA ILE A 14 -14.78 23.85 -13.04
C ILE A 14 -13.52 24.08 -13.86
N PRO A 15 -12.38 24.38 -13.21
CA PRO A 15 -11.11 24.50 -13.92
C PRO A 15 -10.70 23.18 -14.60
N SER A 16 -10.20 23.27 -15.82
CA SER A 16 -9.62 22.11 -16.53
C SER A 16 -8.10 22.20 -16.52
N PRO A 17 -7.38 21.07 -16.23
CA PRO A 17 -7.89 19.73 -15.94
C PRO A 17 -8.37 19.57 -14.48
N ALA A 18 -9.46 18.81 -14.27
CA ALA A 18 -9.97 18.47 -12.93
C ALA A 18 -10.25 16.98 -12.81
N LEU A 19 -10.03 16.42 -11.61
CA LEU A 19 -10.42 15.07 -11.27
C LEU A 19 -11.74 15.09 -10.52
N LEU A 20 -12.75 14.44 -11.09
CA LEU A 20 -14.11 14.42 -10.54
C LEU A 20 -14.36 13.12 -9.80
N PHE A 21 -14.89 13.22 -8.57
CA PHE A 21 -15.31 12.10 -7.76
C PHE A 21 -16.81 12.09 -7.55
N TYR A 22 -17.47 11.02 -7.97
CA TYR A 22 -18.91 10.82 -7.76
C TYR A 22 -19.14 10.03 -6.47
N ARG A 23 -19.44 10.72 -5.40
CA ARG A 23 -19.53 10.16 -4.04
C ARG A 23 -20.40 8.92 -3.97
N SER A 24 -21.62 8.96 -4.50
CA SER A 24 -22.56 7.83 -4.47
C SER A 24 -22.01 6.58 -5.19
N ARG A 25 -21.21 6.80 -6.24
CA ARG A 25 -20.56 5.69 -6.96
C ARG A 25 -19.41 5.10 -6.19
N ILE A 26 -18.61 5.94 -5.53
CA ILE A 26 -17.52 5.48 -4.67
C ILE A 26 -18.11 4.64 -3.51
N GLU A 27 -19.12 5.15 -2.82
CA GLU A 27 -19.78 4.44 -1.71
C GLU A 27 -20.35 3.09 -2.16
N HIS A 28 -21.01 3.04 -3.32
CA HIS A 28 -21.51 1.79 -3.89
C HIS A 28 -20.36 0.80 -4.18
N ASN A 29 -19.29 1.27 -4.84
CA ASN A 29 -18.16 0.43 -5.21
C ASN A 29 -17.38 -0.08 -3.99
N LEU A 30 -17.26 0.71 -2.92
CA LEU A 30 -16.63 0.28 -1.68
C LEU A 30 -17.42 -0.85 -1.00
N LYS A 31 -18.74 -0.74 -0.96
CA LYS A 31 -19.62 -1.79 -0.43
C LYS A 31 -19.52 -3.07 -1.26
N LEU A 32 -19.58 -2.94 -2.59
CA LEU A 32 -19.45 -4.06 -3.52
C LEU A 32 -18.08 -4.75 -3.38
N MET A 33 -17.00 -3.98 -3.22
CA MET A 33 -15.66 -4.53 -3.01
C MET A 33 -15.57 -5.37 -1.73
N ILE A 34 -16.19 -4.92 -0.65
CA ILE A 34 -16.26 -5.68 0.62
C ILE A 34 -17.11 -6.95 0.43
N GLU A 35 -18.22 -6.85 -0.26
CA GLU A 35 -19.09 -8.01 -0.56
C GLU A 35 -18.34 -9.08 -1.38
N ILE A 36 -17.65 -8.68 -2.45
CA ILE A 36 -16.80 -9.58 -3.27
C ILE A 36 -15.69 -10.22 -2.42
N ALA A 37 -15.15 -9.51 -1.43
CA ALA A 37 -14.17 -10.05 -0.49
C ALA A 37 -14.77 -11.03 0.55
N GLY A 38 -16.05 -11.36 0.43
CA GLY A 38 -16.76 -12.25 1.35
C GLY A 38 -17.27 -11.54 2.61
N GLY A 39 -17.48 -10.22 2.55
CA GLY A 39 -18.02 -9.41 3.64
C GLY A 39 -17.00 -9.01 4.70
N ASP A 40 -15.75 -9.45 4.61
CA ASP A 40 -14.69 -9.09 5.55
C ASP A 40 -13.76 -8.02 4.97
N PRO A 41 -13.84 -6.75 5.42
CA PRO A 41 -13.01 -5.66 4.93
C PRO A 41 -11.50 -5.85 5.24
N LYS A 42 -11.15 -6.66 6.25
CA LYS A 42 -9.75 -6.95 6.60
C LYS A 42 -9.00 -7.76 5.54
N ARG A 43 -9.73 -8.41 4.63
CA ARG A 43 -9.16 -9.11 3.48
C ARG A 43 -8.71 -8.18 2.36
N LEU A 44 -9.01 -6.89 2.45
CA LEU A 44 -8.73 -5.91 1.43
C LEU A 44 -7.48 -5.10 1.76
N ARG A 45 -6.67 -4.83 0.74
CA ARG A 45 -5.52 -3.91 0.76
C ARG A 45 -5.52 -3.08 -0.53
N PRO A 46 -6.41 -2.09 -0.65
CA PRO A 46 -6.50 -1.27 -1.86
C PRO A 46 -5.24 -0.42 -2.07
N HIS A 47 -4.96 -0.15 -3.34
CA HIS A 47 -3.84 0.67 -3.74
C HIS A 47 -4.28 2.12 -3.93
N VAL A 48 -3.72 3.07 -3.16
CA VAL A 48 -4.15 4.47 -3.16
C VAL A 48 -3.62 5.31 -4.32
N LYS A 49 -2.64 4.79 -5.09
CA LYS A 49 -2.04 5.52 -6.22
C LYS A 49 -3.03 5.97 -7.30
N THR A 50 -4.20 5.30 -7.37
CA THR A 50 -5.22 5.55 -8.38
C THR A 50 -6.02 6.82 -8.13
N HIS A 51 -6.22 7.18 -6.86
CA HIS A 51 -7.04 8.34 -6.49
C HIS A 51 -6.26 9.40 -5.69
N LYS A 52 -5.25 9.01 -4.89
CA LYS A 52 -4.44 9.93 -4.06
C LYS A 52 -5.28 10.91 -3.22
N CYS A 53 -6.39 10.42 -2.65
CA CYS A 53 -7.39 11.22 -1.97
C CYS A 53 -7.57 10.71 -0.53
N ALA A 54 -7.27 11.57 0.44
CA ALA A 54 -7.32 11.24 1.87
C ALA A 54 -8.75 10.93 2.34
N GLU A 55 -9.75 11.64 1.79
CA GLU A 55 -11.16 11.45 2.11
C GLU A 55 -11.65 10.05 1.72
N ILE A 56 -11.21 9.55 0.55
CA ILE A 56 -11.56 8.19 0.11
C ILE A 56 -10.93 7.15 1.06
N ILE A 57 -9.68 7.37 1.49
CA ILE A 57 -9.03 6.48 2.46
C ILE A 57 -9.78 6.50 3.79
N ALA A 58 -10.15 7.69 4.28
CA ALA A 58 -10.94 7.82 5.51
C ALA A 58 -12.29 7.08 5.44
N TRP A 59 -12.99 7.15 4.31
CA TRP A 59 -14.21 6.35 4.09
C TRP A 59 -13.95 4.84 4.10
N GLN A 60 -12.86 4.40 3.48
CA GLN A 60 -12.45 3.00 3.53
C GLN A 60 -12.15 2.53 4.95
N VAL A 61 -11.45 3.36 5.74
CA VAL A 61 -11.18 3.08 7.17
C VAL A 61 -12.48 2.99 7.98
N GLN A 62 -13.43 3.90 7.77
CA GLN A 62 -14.74 3.86 8.42
C GLN A 62 -15.52 2.56 8.09
N LEU A 63 -15.30 1.98 6.92
CA LEU A 63 -15.88 0.70 6.51
C LEU A 63 -15.07 -0.53 7.00
N GLY A 64 -14.00 -0.31 7.79
CA GLY A 64 -13.16 -1.36 8.35
C GLY A 64 -11.99 -1.82 7.48
N ILE A 65 -11.74 -1.17 6.33
CA ILE A 65 -10.55 -1.42 5.50
C ILE A 65 -9.41 -0.60 6.09
N THR A 66 -8.50 -1.25 6.80
CA THR A 66 -7.41 -0.58 7.53
C THR A 66 -6.01 -0.85 6.98
N SER A 67 -5.91 -1.74 5.98
CA SER A 67 -4.66 -2.07 5.29
C SER A 67 -4.63 -1.44 3.91
N PHE A 68 -3.53 -0.77 3.55
CA PHE A 68 -3.39 -0.05 2.28
C PHE A 68 -2.06 -0.34 1.58
N LYS A 69 -2.03 -0.09 0.27
CA LYS A 69 -0.84 -0.16 -0.57
C LYS A 69 -0.56 1.22 -1.15
N ALA A 70 0.68 1.68 -1.01
CA ALA A 70 1.17 2.97 -1.49
C ALA A 70 2.31 2.80 -2.48
N SER A 71 2.51 3.74 -3.40
CA SER A 71 3.66 3.77 -4.33
C SER A 71 4.76 4.73 -3.89
N THR A 72 4.45 5.70 -3.04
CA THR A 72 5.37 6.73 -2.59
C THR A 72 5.31 6.92 -1.09
N ILE A 73 6.35 7.51 -0.51
CA ILE A 73 6.37 7.89 0.92
C ILE A 73 5.22 8.85 1.25
N ALA A 74 4.93 9.83 0.37
CA ALA A 74 3.82 10.77 0.58
C ALA A 74 2.45 10.07 0.58
N GLU A 75 2.24 9.07 -0.29
CA GLU A 75 1.03 8.25 -0.26
C GLU A 75 0.95 7.40 1.02
N ALA A 76 2.08 6.86 1.51
CA ALA A 76 2.12 6.10 2.75
C ALA A 76 1.80 7.00 3.96
N GLU A 77 2.32 8.22 4.00
CA GLU A 77 1.99 9.22 5.01
C GLU A 77 0.51 9.58 4.98
N MET A 78 -0.05 9.83 3.79
CA MET A 78 -1.47 10.12 3.61
C MET A 78 -2.36 8.96 4.14
N CYS A 79 -1.99 7.71 3.90
CA CYS A 79 -2.71 6.55 4.43
C CYS A 79 -2.71 6.55 5.96
N ALA A 80 -1.54 6.72 6.58
CA ALA A 80 -1.41 6.73 8.04
C ALA A 80 -2.18 7.90 8.66
N ALA A 81 -2.08 9.11 8.09
CA ALA A 81 -2.80 10.29 8.54
C ALA A 81 -4.33 10.14 8.40
N SER A 82 -4.80 9.28 7.48
CA SER A 82 -6.22 8.95 7.29
C SER A 82 -6.72 7.80 8.18
N GLY A 83 -5.88 7.25 9.07
CA GLY A 83 -6.26 6.22 10.03
C GLY A 83 -5.93 4.79 9.61
N ALA A 84 -5.11 4.58 8.60
CA ALA A 84 -4.62 3.24 8.24
C ALA A 84 -3.76 2.65 9.37
N THR A 85 -3.95 1.37 9.67
CA THR A 85 -3.13 0.65 10.67
C THR A 85 -2.04 -0.21 10.06
N ASP A 86 -2.09 -0.46 8.76
CA ASP A 86 -1.08 -1.22 8.02
C ASP A 86 -0.88 -0.63 6.62
N VAL A 87 0.34 -0.18 6.31
CA VAL A 87 0.68 0.43 5.02
C VAL A 87 1.87 -0.29 4.39
N LEU A 88 1.64 -0.84 3.20
CA LEU A 88 2.69 -1.42 2.37
C LEU A 88 3.15 -0.41 1.31
N LEU A 89 4.39 0.04 1.42
CA LEU A 89 5.07 0.75 0.34
C LEU A 89 5.50 -0.26 -0.74
N ALA A 90 4.79 -0.24 -1.86
CA ALA A 90 4.97 -1.20 -2.96
C ALA A 90 6.05 -0.76 -3.95
N MET A 91 7.14 -0.25 -3.43
CA MET A 91 8.37 0.09 -4.13
C MET A 91 9.54 -0.26 -3.23
N PRO A 92 10.64 -0.83 -3.75
CA PRO A 92 11.86 -1.03 -2.98
C PRO A 92 12.36 0.31 -2.43
N CYS A 93 12.74 0.31 -1.15
CA CYS A 93 13.35 1.49 -0.53
C CYS A 93 14.82 1.60 -0.96
N VAL A 94 15.09 2.55 -1.84
CA VAL A 94 16.45 2.89 -2.28
C VAL A 94 16.83 4.30 -1.80
N GLY A 95 18.11 4.53 -1.56
CA GLY A 95 18.63 5.82 -1.09
C GLY A 95 17.95 6.28 0.21
N PRO A 96 17.50 7.54 0.30
CA PRO A 96 16.93 8.10 1.53
C PRO A 96 15.56 7.54 1.91
N ASN A 97 14.90 6.76 1.04
CA ASN A 97 13.52 6.34 1.26
C ASN A 97 13.37 5.36 2.44
N ALA A 98 14.38 4.55 2.75
CA ALA A 98 14.36 3.68 3.92
C ALA A 98 14.29 4.49 5.23
N HIS A 99 15.10 5.55 5.35
CA HIS A 99 15.06 6.46 6.50
C HIS A 99 13.74 7.21 6.59
N ARG A 100 13.21 7.71 5.45
CA ARG A 100 11.90 8.39 5.42
C ARG A 100 10.76 7.47 5.83
N LEU A 101 10.81 6.18 5.47
CA LEU A 101 9.82 5.20 5.93
C LEU A 101 9.94 4.94 7.44
N ALA A 102 11.16 4.89 7.98
CA ALA A 102 11.40 4.76 9.41
C ALA A 102 10.91 6.00 10.18
N GLU A 103 11.08 7.21 9.63
CA GLU A 103 10.54 8.44 10.19
C GLU A 103 9.00 8.43 10.23
N LEU A 104 8.33 7.87 9.20
CA LEU A 104 6.89 7.68 9.24
C LEU A 104 6.46 6.73 10.35
N ALA A 105 7.21 5.64 10.58
CA ALA A 105 6.93 4.70 11.67
C ALA A 105 7.08 5.36 13.05
N LEU A 106 7.99 6.31 13.22
CA LEU A 106 8.07 7.14 14.43
C LEU A 106 6.89 8.10 14.56
N LYS A 107 6.53 8.76 13.45
CA LYS A 107 5.46 9.77 13.43
C LYS A 107 4.08 9.17 13.65
N PHE A 108 3.86 7.94 13.17
CA PHE A 108 2.57 7.23 13.24
C PHE A 108 2.74 5.87 13.94
N PRO A 109 2.94 5.84 15.26
CA PRO A 109 3.25 4.61 15.99
C PRO A 109 2.12 3.57 15.99
N GLN A 110 0.91 3.97 15.60
CA GLN A 110 -0.25 3.08 15.47
C GLN A 110 -0.34 2.41 14.08
N THR A 111 0.53 2.80 13.15
CA THR A 111 0.56 2.27 11.79
C THR A 111 1.79 1.39 11.59
N ALA A 112 1.57 0.13 11.21
CA ALA A 112 2.65 -0.76 10.80
C ALA A 112 3.06 -0.43 9.36
N PHE A 113 4.31 -0.04 9.15
CA PHE A 113 4.85 0.21 7.82
C PHE A 113 5.68 -0.96 7.33
N SER A 114 5.54 -1.26 6.05
CA SER A 114 6.30 -2.30 5.35
C SER A 114 6.73 -1.80 3.98
N SER A 115 7.80 -2.37 3.44
CA SER A 115 8.23 -2.16 2.06
C SER A 115 8.44 -3.49 1.36
N ILE A 116 8.36 -3.50 0.02
CA ILE A 116 8.83 -4.65 -0.75
C ILE A 116 10.35 -4.65 -0.84
N ALA A 117 10.92 -5.85 -0.97
CA ALA A 117 12.32 -6.05 -1.28
C ALA A 117 12.47 -7.23 -2.25
N ASP A 118 13.38 -7.09 -3.21
CA ASP A 118 13.71 -8.08 -4.23
C ASP A 118 15.22 -8.40 -4.26
N ALA A 119 15.99 -7.68 -3.45
CA ALA A 119 17.44 -7.83 -3.33
C ALA A 119 17.90 -7.70 -1.88
N GLU A 120 19.02 -8.33 -1.56
CA GLU A 120 19.63 -8.27 -0.23
C GLU A 120 19.94 -6.83 0.21
N ASP A 121 20.44 -6.00 -0.68
CA ASP A 121 20.75 -4.61 -0.38
C ASP A 121 19.50 -3.82 0.04
N SER A 122 18.35 -4.07 -0.58
CA SER A 122 17.08 -3.44 -0.20
C SER A 122 16.70 -3.80 1.26
N ILE A 123 16.94 -5.05 1.66
CA ILE A 123 16.69 -5.51 3.04
C ILE A 123 17.69 -4.86 3.99
N ARG A 124 18.98 -4.79 3.62
CA ARG A 124 20.03 -4.16 4.43
C ARG A 124 19.76 -2.68 4.69
N PHE A 125 19.33 -1.93 3.66
CA PHE A 125 18.94 -0.53 3.81
C PHE A 125 17.77 -0.35 4.79
N LEU A 126 16.72 -1.18 4.66
CA LEU A 126 15.58 -1.15 5.59
C LEU A 126 15.99 -1.51 7.01
N ALA A 127 16.83 -2.55 7.19
CA ALA A 127 17.32 -2.97 8.49
C ALA A 127 18.16 -1.88 9.17
N SER A 128 19.09 -1.25 8.44
CA SER A 128 19.90 -0.15 8.93
C SER A 128 19.03 1.03 9.37
N ALA A 129 18.06 1.43 8.56
CA ALA A 129 17.13 2.50 8.89
C ALA A 129 16.29 2.18 10.13
N ALA A 130 15.72 0.96 10.20
CA ALA A 130 14.93 0.53 11.35
C ALA A 130 15.74 0.57 12.65
N GLN A 131 16.99 0.10 12.62
CA GLN A 131 17.90 0.10 13.76
C GLN A 131 18.27 1.53 14.20
N GLN A 132 18.63 2.41 13.25
CA GLN A 132 19.01 3.79 13.56
C GLN A 132 17.86 4.59 14.18
N HIS A 133 16.65 4.40 13.68
CA HIS A 133 15.45 5.07 14.19
C HIS A 133 14.78 4.31 15.34
N ARG A 134 15.26 3.12 15.72
CA ARG A 134 14.69 2.25 16.77
C ARG A 134 13.21 1.94 16.55
N VAL A 135 12.85 1.64 15.31
CA VAL A 135 11.49 1.27 14.89
C VAL A 135 11.47 -0.14 14.32
N THR A 136 10.28 -0.70 14.17
CA THR A 136 10.07 -1.95 13.44
C THR A 136 9.51 -1.67 12.06
N LEU A 137 10.15 -2.17 11.01
CA LEU A 137 9.65 -2.13 9.65
C LEU A 137 9.34 -3.55 9.17
N GLY A 138 8.25 -3.70 8.42
CA GLY A 138 7.93 -4.95 7.73
C GLY A 138 8.62 -5.03 6.37
N VAL A 139 8.99 -6.24 5.96
CA VAL A 139 9.52 -6.53 4.62
C VAL A 139 8.66 -7.58 3.95
N TYR A 140 8.22 -7.30 2.73
CA TYR A 140 7.60 -8.26 1.83
C TYR A 140 8.61 -8.64 0.75
N LEU A 141 8.96 -9.92 0.68
CA LEU A 141 9.78 -10.41 -0.43
C LEU A 141 8.91 -10.45 -1.70
N GLU A 142 9.36 -9.75 -2.74
CA GLU A 142 8.67 -9.73 -4.02
C GLU A 142 9.23 -10.81 -4.94
N ILE A 143 8.34 -11.69 -5.39
CA ILE A 143 8.66 -12.81 -6.28
C ILE A 143 7.99 -12.58 -7.63
N ASP A 144 8.75 -12.67 -8.71
CA ASP A 144 8.19 -12.67 -10.07
C ASP A 144 7.59 -14.06 -10.36
N CYS A 145 6.26 -14.10 -10.42
CA CYS A 145 5.50 -15.30 -10.76
C CYS A 145 5.21 -15.42 -12.28
N GLY A 146 5.99 -14.77 -13.12
CA GLY A 146 5.88 -14.86 -14.58
C GLY A 146 5.35 -13.59 -15.28
N MET A 147 5.12 -12.49 -14.55
CA MET A 147 4.76 -11.20 -15.15
C MET A 147 5.96 -10.46 -15.74
N ALA A 148 7.18 -10.82 -15.36
CA ALA A 148 8.45 -10.18 -15.76
C ALA A 148 8.42 -8.65 -15.58
N ARG A 149 7.80 -8.17 -14.49
CA ARG A 149 7.64 -6.75 -14.21
C ARG A 149 8.52 -6.29 -13.06
N THR A 150 8.43 -6.95 -11.93
CA THR A 150 9.16 -6.67 -10.68
C THR A 150 9.32 -7.97 -9.92
N GLY A 151 10.23 -7.99 -8.97
CA GLY A 151 10.53 -9.17 -8.16
C GLY A 151 11.64 -10.03 -8.75
N LYS A 152 12.10 -10.95 -7.94
CA LYS A 152 13.14 -11.89 -8.33
C LYS A 152 12.52 -13.12 -8.95
N LEU A 153 13.06 -13.58 -10.10
CA LEU A 153 12.69 -14.87 -10.68
C LEU A 153 12.94 -15.97 -9.65
N PHE A 154 11.97 -16.86 -9.49
CA PHE A 154 12.08 -18.04 -8.66
C PHE A 154 12.99 -19.08 -9.34
N ALA A 155 14.24 -18.71 -9.61
CA ALA A 155 15.30 -19.66 -9.97
C ALA A 155 15.89 -20.17 -8.66
N MET A 156 15.51 -21.40 -8.29
CA MET A 156 16.06 -22.15 -7.18
C MET A 156 17.57 -22.34 -7.34
N GLN A 157 18.38 -21.35 -7.00
CA GLN A 157 19.82 -21.55 -6.79
C GLN A 157 20.31 -20.63 -5.67
N HIS A 158 20.60 -21.29 -4.52
CA HIS A 158 21.50 -20.86 -3.46
C HIS A 158 21.15 -19.54 -2.76
N TYR A 159 20.14 -19.56 -1.91
CA TYR A 159 20.09 -18.65 -0.76
C TYR A 159 19.82 -19.47 0.50
N ASP A 160 20.78 -19.46 1.43
CA ASP A 160 20.62 -19.88 2.84
C ASP A 160 19.66 -18.91 3.58
N ILE A 161 18.48 -18.74 3.06
CA ILE A 161 17.36 -18.24 3.84
C ILE A 161 16.49 -19.46 4.07
N ASP A 162 16.47 -19.95 5.30
CA ASP A 162 15.48 -20.92 5.76
C ASP A 162 14.08 -20.34 5.62
N ILE A 163 13.58 -20.24 4.36
CA ILE A 163 12.19 -19.90 4.05
C ILE A 163 11.40 -21.19 4.18
N LEU A 164 11.19 -21.62 5.40
CA LEU A 164 10.21 -22.63 5.75
C LEU A 164 8.83 -21.96 5.74
N PHE A 165 7.99 -22.41 4.80
CA PHE A 165 6.59 -22.06 4.54
C PHE A 165 6.30 -21.12 3.37
N ILE A 166 6.22 -21.76 2.20
CA ILE A 166 5.54 -21.18 1.04
C ILE A 166 4.04 -21.48 1.19
N SER A 167 3.26 -20.52 1.63
CA SER A 167 1.81 -20.57 1.41
C SER A 167 1.48 -19.96 0.03
N SER A 168 0.43 -20.44 -0.59
CA SER A 168 0.03 -20.33 -2.01
C SER A 168 -0.17 -18.92 -2.58
N PHE A 169 0.30 -17.85 -1.94
CA PHE A 169 0.20 -16.47 -2.39
C PHE A 169 1.53 -15.76 -2.14
N GLY A 170 2.27 -15.50 -3.19
CA GLY A 170 3.65 -15.06 -3.28
C GLY A 170 4.11 -13.81 -2.54
N CYS A 171 3.71 -13.58 -1.30
CA CYS A 171 4.20 -12.45 -0.51
C CYS A 171 4.44 -12.85 0.96
N PHE A 172 5.68 -12.72 1.44
CA PHE A 172 6.05 -12.97 2.84
C PHE A 172 6.31 -11.67 3.55
N ARG A 173 5.77 -11.53 4.76
CA ARG A 173 6.11 -10.42 5.65
C ARG A 173 7.10 -10.89 6.71
N LEU A 174 8.28 -10.26 6.71
CA LEU A 174 9.25 -10.35 7.79
C LEU A 174 9.23 -9.04 8.57
N SER A 175 9.50 -9.07 9.86
CA SER A 175 9.67 -7.86 10.67
C SER A 175 11.14 -7.69 11.03
N ILE A 176 11.70 -6.52 10.76
CA ILE A 176 13.09 -6.14 11.04
C ILE A 176 13.07 -5.10 12.16
N ARG A 177 13.91 -5.33 13.17
CA ARG A 177 14.11 -4.43 14.31
C ARG A 177 15.53 -3.91 14.37
#